data_d7b2904694ae99e167cd4f37a3bd9ae9
#
_entry.id   d7b2904694ae99e167cd4f37a3bd9ae9
#
_cell.length_a   1.000
_cell.length_b   1.000
_cell.length_c   1.000
_cell.angle_alpha   90.00
_cell.angle_beta   90.00
_cell.angle_gamma   90.00
#
_symmetry.space_group_name_H-M   'P 1'
#
loop_
_entity.id
_entity.type
_entity.pdbx_description
1 polymer ?
#
loop_
_entity_poly.entity_id
_entity_poly.type
_entity_poly.pdbx_seq_one_letter_code
_entity_poly.pdbx_strand_id
1 'polypeptide(L)'
;MPPLPEIAALAALLTTLAALILFTRERIPLEASALFVLLLLALGAYLFPLSRGTENFDLTAVLNGFGNQALVAIVCLMVCAKALEQSGALNGVARALANIWGRYPRLAFLITMLVAAVLSMFMNNTPIVAMLLPLLVSVALRTGIDASRILMPVGYSTIIGGMATTIGTSTNLLVVGIAADLGLRQFGMFDFALPAAAAAAVSIPFLWLIAPRLLPKRTTPLADTSPRVFDAVLQIDEDSRVNGKTLAETLELAGQKTQILKVERGEGLFVVRLPTLTLHVGDRLHVRDTRDKLLDLEETLGTRLYTPGTATADDETPAFSAPDQQVAEVVVTSSSPLRGRKLSEMHLLARYNLVAIALHRPKSSSDPLQLEGARLQAADVLLVQGPSSSIQQLKNTGYLMVLDGTLELPPSHRGTRALAIMVAVVAAAATGWLPIALAAALGAGAMLLTGCLRWQRAAEALDVRIILLIVAALAMGKSLSVSGAAGYLADVFVYMTGSMSVAMQVSLLMLSMALLTEIVTNNAAAAIGTPIAFAIALAQGADPEPFVLAVLFGGNMSFMTPMGYQTNLLVMSAGGYRFSDFIRVGLPLQVLVWLSLSWALAVVYQL
;
A
#
# COMPACT_ATOMS: atom_id res chain seq x y z
N MET A 1 31.04 -28.71 15.80
CA MET A 1 30.75 -27.78 14.72
C MET A 1 30.67 -28.58 13.43
N PRO A 2 29.67 -28.35 12.59
CA PRO A 2 29.66 -28.98 11.28
C PRO A 2 30.93 -28.65 10.49
N PRO A 3 31.40 -29.53 9.58
CA PRO A 3 32.54 -29.27 8.74
C PRO A 3 32.30 -28.03 7.85
N LEU A 4 33.38 -27.39 7.37
CA LEU A 4 33.24 -26.24 6.48
C LEU A 4 32.45 -26.64 5.21
N PRO A 5 31.59 -25.75 4.68
CA PRO A 5 30.79 -26.06 3.51
C PRO A 5 31.66 -26.21 2.25
N GLU A 6 31.21 -27.02 1.31
CA GLU A 6 31.84 -27.14 0.00
C GLU A 6 31.87 -25.80 -0.73
N ILE A 7 32.79 -25.63 -1.68
CA ILE A 7 32.98 -24.36 -2.43
C ILE A 7 31.67 -23.91 -3.09
N ALA A 8 30.89 -24.86 -3.64
CA ALA A 8 29.58 -24.56 -4.26
C ALA A 8 28.56 -24.02 -3.24
N ALA A 9 28.53 -24.63 -2.06
CA ALA A 9 27.66 -24.18 -0.97
C ALA A 9 28.09 -22.80 -0.45
N LEU A 10 29.39 -22.57 -0.31
CA LEU A 10 29.92 -21.27 0.10
C LEU A 10 29.57 -20.18 -0.92
N ALA A 11 29.71 -20.46 -2.22
CA ALA A 11 29.34 -19.52 -3.28
C ALA A 11 27.83 -19.20 -3.25
N ALA A 12 26.97 -20.20 -3.05
CA ALA A 12 25.52 -20.00 -2.91
C ALA A 12 25.17 -19.16 -1.68
N LEU A 13 25.82 -19.40 -0.53
CA LEU A 13 25.63 -18.61 0.70
C LEU A 13 26.08 -17.15 0.50
N LEU A 14 27.22 -16.91 -0.11
CA LEU A 14 27.71 -15.56 -0.40
C LEU A 14 26.80 -14.82 -1.37
N THR A 15 26.31 -15.51 -2.42
CA THR A 15 25.34 -14.94 -3.37
C THR A 15 24.02 -14.59 -2.67
N THR A 16 23.54 -15.45 -1.80
CA THR A 16 22.32 -15.21 -1.02
C THR A 16 22.49 -14.04 -0.06
N LEU A 17 23.62 -13.97 0.64
CA LEU A 17 23.94 -12.84 1.53
C LEU A 17 24.03 -11.51 0.75
N ALA A 18 24.70 -11.53 -0.40
CA ALA A 18 24.79 -10.36 -1.27
C ALA A 18 23.39 -9.93 -1.78
N ALA A 19 22.54 -10.89 -2.15
CA ALA A 19 21.15 -10.63 -2.55
C ALA A 19 20.35 -9.99 -1.40
N LEU A 20 20.45 -10.51 -0.17
CA LEU A 20 19.81 -9.93 1.00
C LEU A 20 20.24 -8.47 1.23
N ILE A 21 21.54 -8.20 1.15
CA ILE A 21 22.09 -6.84 1.28
C ILE A 21 21.57 -5.93 0.17
N LEU A 22 21.48 -6.42 -1.07
CA LEU A 22 20.94 -5.63 -2.18
C LEU A 22 19.45 -5.32 -1.99
N PHE A 23 18.65 -6.27 -1.54
CA PHE A 23 17.22 -6.08 -1.31
C PHE A 23 16.90 -5.10 -0.16
N THR A 24 17.84 -4.87 0.76
CA THR A 24 17.69 -3.88 1.85
C THR A 24 18.14 -2.46 1.46
N ARG A 25 18.78 -2.29 0.30
CA ARG A 25 19.30 -0.99 -0.14
C ARG A 25 18.21 -0.13 -0.79
N GLU A 26 17.68 0.85 -0.08
CA GLU A 26 16.66 1.79 -0.58
C GLU A 26 17.08 2.61 -1.81
N ARG A 27 18.38 2.77 -2.05
CA ARG A 27 18.90 3.55 -3.19
C ARG A 27 18.79 2.81 -4.52
N ILE A 28 18.68 1.50 -4.49
CA ILE A 28 18.60 0.65 -5.69
C ILE A 28 17.16 0.16 -5.80
N PRO A 29 16.48 0.36 -6.93
CA PRO A 29 15.14 -0.18 -7.14
C PRO A 29 15.13 -1.70 -6.93
N LEU A 30 14.09 -2.21 -6.25
CA LEU A 30 13.99 -3.64 -5.90
C LEU A 30 14.01 -4.53 -7.15
N GLU A 31 13.37 -4.08 -8.23
CA GLU A 31 13.36 -4.75 -9.53
C GLU A 31 14.75 -4.87 -10.15
N ALA A 32 15.57 -3.83 -10.01
CA ALA A 32 16.94 -3.85 -10.51
C ALA A 32 17.82 -4.82 -9.70
N SER A 33 17.65 -4.84 -8.37
CA SER A 33 18.34 -5.78 -7.48
C SER A 33 17.94 -7.22 -7.78
N ALA A 34 16.64 -7.49 -7.97
CA ALA A 34 16.12 -8.83 -8.29
C ALA A 34 16.62 -9.30 -9.66
N LEU A 35 16.60 -8.43 -10.67
CA LEU A 35 17.12 -8.74 -12.00
C LEU A 35 18.63 -9.02 -11.95
N PHE A 36 19.41 -8.22 -11.21
CA PHE A 36 20.84 -8.44 -11.06
C PHE A 36 21.16 -9.79 -10.41
N VAL A 37 20.44 -10.14 -9.32
CA VAL A 37 20.58 -11.43 -8.64
C VAL A 37 20.20 -12.58 -9.59
N LEU A 38 19.11 -12.45 -10.35
CA LEU A 38 18.67 -13.44 -11.31
C LEU A 38 19.74 -13.66 -12.42
N LEU A 39 20.29 -12.58 -12.96
CA LEU A 39 21.34 -12.65 -13.99
C LEU A 39 22.63 -13.27 -13.43
N LEU A 40 23.00 -12.93 -12.19
CA LEU A 40 24.16 -13.52 -11.54
C LEU A 40 24.00 -15.03 -11.33
N LEU A 41 22.81 -15.47 -10.88
CA LEU A 41 22.49 -16.89 -10.72
C LEU A 41 22.43 -17.60 -12.08
N ALA A 42 21.86 -16.98 -13.11
CA ALA A 42 21.79 -17.55 -14.45
C ALA A 42 23.19 -17.72 -15.06
N LEU A 43 24.06 -16.72 -14.92
CA LEU A 43 25.45 -16.79 -15.36
C LEU A 43 26.22 -17.86 -14.60
N GLY A 44 26.06 -17.91 -13.27
CA GLY A 44 26.68 -18.93 -12.42
C GLY A 44 26.23 -20.34 -12.80
N ALA A 45 24.94 -20.55 -12.99
CA ALA A 45 24.36 -21.83 -13.42
C ALA A 45 24.81 -22.26 -14.83
N TYR A 46 25.04 -21.29 -15.73
CA TYR A 46 25.56 -21.57 -17.07
C TYR A 46 27.06 -21.94 -17.05
N LEU A 47 27.87 -21.22 -16.29
CA LEU A 47 29.33 -21.43 -16.24
C LEU A 47 29.72 -22.61 -15.35
N PHE A 48 28.95 -22.86 -14.28
CA PHE A 48 29.23 -23.88 -13.27
C PHE A 48 27.94 -24.64 -12.94
N PRO A 49 27.41 -25.45 -13.89
CA PRO A 49 26.20 -26.22 -13.62
C PRO A 49 26.47 -27.20 -12.46
N LEU A 50 25.54 -27.24 -11.52
CA LEU A 50 25.61 -28.13 -10.36
C LEU A 50 24.56 -29.23 -10.50
N SER A 51 24.93 -30.45 -10.08
CA SER A 51 24.01 -31.59 -10.01
C SER A 51 24.17 -32.30 -8.67
N ARG A 52 23.05 -32.59 -8.00
CA ARG A 52 23.05 -33.35 -6.75
C ARG A 52 21.90 -34.35 -6.77
N GLY A 53 22.23 -35.63 -6.90
CA GLY A 53 21.24 -36.69 -7.09
C GLY A 53 20.47 -36.52 -8.41
N THR A 54 19.17 -36.37 -8.33
CA THR A 54 18.27 -36.12 -9.48
C THR A 54 18.05 -34.64 -9.78
N GLU A 55 18.53 -33.74 -8.92
CA GLU A 55 18.31 -32.31 -9.05
C GLU A 55 19.49 -31.61 -9.74
N ASN A 56 19.17 -30.75 -10.69
CA ASN A 56 20.15 -29.94 -11.41
C ASN A 56 19.89 -28.45 -11.16
N PHE A 57 20.97 -27.69 -11.06
CA PHE A 57 20.98 -26.25 -11.09
C PHE A 57 21.76 -25.79 -12.30
N ASP A 58 21.05 -25.58 -13.38
CA ASP A 58 21.52 -25.11 -14.67
C ASP A 58 20.72 -23.88 -15.11
N LEU A 59 21.02 -23.32 -16.27
CA LEU A 59 20.31 -22.18 -16.81
C LEU A 59 18.80 -22.46 -16.95
N THR A 60 18.42 -23.67 -17.31
CA THR A 60 17.02 -24.08 -17.47
C THR A 60 16.29 -24.04 -16.13
N ALA A 61 16.93 -24.50 -15.06
CA ALA A 61 16.37 -24.46 -13.70
C ALA A 61 16.09 -23.02 -13.24
N VAL A 62 16.97 -22.07 -13.58
CA VAL A 62 16.77 -20.65 -13.27
C VAL A 62 15.60 -20.06 -14.06
N LEU A 63 15.52 -20.36 -15.37
CA LEU A 63 14.46 -19.84 -16.25
C LEU A 63 13.09 -20.47 -15.96
N ASN A 64 13.05 -21.71 -15.50
CA ASN A 64 11.81 -22.39 -15.10
C ASN A 64 11.07 -21.67 -13.97
N GLY A 65 11.75 -20.80 -13.21
CA GLY A 65 11.12 -19.94 -12.22
C GLY A 65 10.01 -19.06 -12.80
N PHE A 66 10.10 -18.66 -14.08
CA PHE A 66 9.03 -17.89 -14.76
C PHE A 66 7.78 -18.74 -15.06
N GLY A 67 7.91 -20.04 -15.19
CA GLY A 67 6.79 -20.98 -15.38
C GLY A 67 6.27 -21.62 -14.10
N ASN A 68 6.75 -21.19 -12.93
CA ASN A 68 6.33 -21.77 -11.66
C ASN A 68 4.83 -21.50 -11.41
N GLN A 69 4.10 -22.54 -10.98
CA GLN A 69 2.65 -22.46 -10.76
C GLN A 69 2.26 -21.40 -9.71
N ALA A 70 3.07 -21.21 -8.67
CA ALA A 70 2.81 -20.19 -7.66
C ALA A 70 2.91 -18.78 -8.27
N LEU A 71 3.91 -18.54 -9.12
CA LEU A 71 4.05 -17.26 -9.83
C LEU A 71 2.84 -16.98 -10.74
N VAL A 72 2.41 -17.99 -11.52
CA VAL A 72 1.21 -17.87 -12.37
C VAL A 72 -0.03 -17.54 -11.54
N ALA A 73 -0.22 -18.22 -10.42
CA ALA A 73 -1.33 -17.95 -9.51
C ALA A 73 -1.28 -16.51 -8.98
N ILE A 74 -0.11 -16.05 -8.51
CA ILE A 74 0.07 -14.68 -7.99
C ILE A 74 -0.27 -13.64 -9.05
N VAL A 75 0.27 -13.77 -10.26
CA VAL A 75 0.04 -12.86 -11.40
C VAL A 75 -1.45 -12.78 -11.74
N CYS A 76 -2.13 -13.92 -11.86
CA CYS A 76 -3.56 -13.98 -12.16
C CYS A 76 -4.41 -13.39 -11.02
N LEU A 77 -4.07 -13.67 -9.76
CA LEU A 77 -4.76 -13.10 -8.60
C LEU A 77 -4.55 -11.57 -8.49
N MET A 78 -3.39 -11.03 -8.90
CA MET A 78 -3.19 -9.58 -8.99
C MET A 78 -4.17 -8.95 -9.99
N VAL A 79 -4.40 -9.58 -11.14
CA VAL A 79 -5.40 -9.13 -12.12
C VAL A 79 -6.82 -9.19 -11.53
N CYS A 80 -7.18 -10.28 -10.85
CA CYS A 80 -8.47 -10.42 -10.17
C CYS A 80 -8.67 -9.36 -9.09
N ALA A 81 -7.67 -9.11 -8.26
CA ALA A 81 -7.70 -8.09 -7.22
C ALA A 81 -7.89 -6.68 -7.81
N LYS A 82 -7.18 -6.37 -8.91
CA LYS A 82 -7.35 -5.09 -9.62
C LYS A 82 -8.74 -4.93 -10.22
N ALA A 83 -9.32 -6.01 -10.73
CA ALA A 83 -10.69 -6.00 -11.23
C ALA A 83 -11.72 -5.73 -10.12
N LEU A 84 -11.56 -6.33 -8.93
CA LEU A 84 -12.40 -6.06 -7.76
C LEU A 84 -12.28 -4.60 -7.30
N GLU A 85 -11.06 -4.07 -7.27
CA GLU A 85 -10.80 -2.67 -6.92
C GLU A 85 -11.51 -1.71 -7.90
N GLN A 86 -11.28 -1.88 -9.20
CA GLN A 86 -11.81 -0.97 -10.24
C GLN A 86 -13.31 -1.10 -10.47
N SER A 87 -13.87 -2.31 -10.29
CA SER A 87 -15.31 -2.52 -10.43
C SER A 87 -16.12 -1.92 -9.27
N GLY A 88 -15.47 -1.48 -8.20
CA GLY A 88 -16.15 -0.98 -7.00
C GLY A 88 -16.87 -2.08 -6.22
N ALA A 89 -16.49 -3.35 -6.39
CA ALA A 89 -17.11 -4.49 -5.71
C ALA A 89 -17.15 -4.32 -4.18
N LEU A 90 -16.10 -3.70 -3.62
CA LEU A 90 -15.95 -3.50 -2.18
C LEU A 90 -16.66 -2.23 -1.66
N ASN A 91 -17.20 -1.37 -2.53
CA ASN A 91 -17.86 -0.13 -2.12
C ASN A 91 -19.10 -0.37 -1.26
N GLY A 92 -19.80 -1.49 -1.49
CA GLY A 92 -20.94 -1.91 -0.66
C GLY A 92 -20.51 -2.19 0.78
N VAL A 93 -19.41 -2.87 0.96
CA VAL A 93 -18.81 -3.15 2.28
C VAL A 93 -18.39 -1.87 2.98
N ALA A 94 -17.71 -0.97 2.27
CA ALA A 94 -17.27 0.32 2.80
C ALA A 94 -18.45 1.17 3.28
N ARG A 95 -19.56 1.24 2.51
CA ARG A 95 -20.79 1.96 2.89
C ARG A 95 -21.45 1.33 4.12
N ALA A 96 -21.57 0.01 4.16
CA ALA A 96 -22.14 -0.69 5.31
C ALA A 96 -21.35 -0.40 6.58
N LEU A 97 -20.02 -0.46 6.51
CA LEU A 97 -19.12 -0.10 7.62
C LEU A 97 -19.33 1.35 8.05
N ALA A 98 -19.35 2.31 7.12
CA ALA A 98 -19.56 3.73 7.43
C ALA A 98 -20.85 3.99 8.22
N ASN A 99 -21.94 3.31 7.86
CA ASN A 99 -23.22 3.42 8.56
C ASN A 99 -23.16 2.91 10.01
N ILE A 100 -22.43 1.80 10.24
CA ILE A 100 -22.28 1.22 11.59
C ILE A 100 -21.41 2.15 12.47
N TRP A 101 -20.37 2.77 11.90
CA TRP A 101 -19.49 3.70 12.60
C TRP A 101 -20.24 4.90 13.19
N GLY A 102 -21.26 5.43 12.50
CA GLY A 102 -22.08 6.53 12.98
C GLY A 102 -22.89 6.19 14.23
N ARG A 103 -23.21 4.90 14.45
CA ARG A 103 -24.11 4.47 15.55
C ARG A 103 -23.37 3.82 16.71
N TYR A 104 -22.38 2.98 16.44
CA TYR A 104 -21.65 2.18 17.45
C TYR A 104 -20.14 2.14 17.14
N PRO A 105 -19.36 3.20 17.43
CA PRO A 105 -17.96 3.31 17.00
C PRO A 105 -17.06 2.16 17.47
N ARG A 106 -17.19 1.71 18.71
CA ARG A 106 -16.35 0.62 19.26
C ARG A 106 -16.63 -0.73 18.57
N LEU A 107 -17.91 -1.04 18.36
CA LEU A 107 -18.32 -2.27 17.66
C LEU A 107 -17.96 -2.19 16.17
N ALA A 108 -18.17 -1.03 15.54
CA ALA A 108 -17.79 -0.77 14.16
C ALA A 108 -16.29 -0.97 13.96
N PHE A 109 -15.45 -0.56 14.90
CA PHE A 109 -14.02 -0.79 14.85
C PHE A 109 -13.66 -2.29 14.84
N LEU A 110 -14.26 -3.08 15.74
CA LEU A 110 -14.09 -4.53 15.76
C LEU A 110 -14.56 -5.17 14.46
N ILE A 111 -15.77 -4.81 14.00
CA ILE A 111 -16.34 -5.33 12.74
C ILE A 111 -15.44 -4.97 11.56
N THR A 112 -14.89 -3.75 11.52
CA THR A 112 -13.98 -3.33 10.45
C THR A 112 -12.71 -4.18 10.43
N MET A 113 -12.11 -4.48 11.59
CA MET A 113 -10.95 -5.37 11.67
C MET A 113 -11.28 -6.79 11.23
N LEU A 114 -12.43 -7.34 11.66
CA LEU A 114 -12.87 -8.68 11.25
C LEU A 114 -13.14 -8.74 9.76
N VAL A 115 -13.84 -7.77 9.20
CA VAL A 115 -14.09 -7.69 7.75
C VAL A 115 -12.79 -7.54 6.98
N ALA A 116 -11.88 -6.69 7.44
CA ALA A 116 -10.57 -6.52 6.82
C ALA A 116 -9.75 -7.82 6.85
N ALA A 117 -9.74 -8.54 7.97
CA ALA A 117 -9.08 -9.84 8.09
C ALA A 117 -9.70 -10.89 7.16
N VAL A 118 -11.04 -11.00 7.13
CA VAL A 118 -11.74 -11.97 6.27
C VAL A 118 -11.51 -11.66 4.79
N LEU A 119 -11.58 -10.41 4.38
CA LEU A 119 -11.29 -10.03 2.98
C LEU A 119 -9.83 -10.37 2.63
N SER A 120 -8.92 -10.20 3.57
CA SER A 120 -7.50 -10.47 3.37
C SER A 120 -7.16 -11.95 3.27
N MET A 121 -8.04 -12.84 3.71
CA MET A 121 -7.89 -14.28 3.43
C MET A 121 -7.96 -14.59 1.93
N PHE A 122 -8.63 -13.77 1.14
CA PHE A 122 -8.94 -14.04 -0.28
C PHE A 122 -8.35 -13.03 -1.25
N MET A 123 -7.74 -11.96 -0.74
CA MET A 123 -7.16 -10.87 -1.53
C MET A 123 -5.89 -10.39 -0.86
N ASN A 124 -4.96 -9.85 -1.66
CA ASN A 124 -3.77 -9.20 -1.11
C ASN A 124 -4.16 -8.03 -0.17
N ASN A 125 -3.40 -7.86 0.90
CA ASN A 125 -3.62 -6.87 1.96
C ASN A 125 -3.65 -5.42 1.44
N THR A 126 -2.78 -5.09 0.47
CA THR A 126 -2.57 -3.71 0.00
C THR A 126 -3.84 -3.06 -0.58
N PRO A 127 -4.59 -3.66 -1.50
CA PRO A 127 -5.86 -3.10 -2.00
C PRO A 127 -6.90 -2.88 -0.89
N ILE A 128 -6.98 -3.79 0.09
CA ILE A 128 -7.94 -3.69 1.20
C ILE A 128 -7.62 -2.49 2.08
N VAL A 129 -6.35 -2.37 2.48
CA VAL A 129 -5.90 -1.24 3.30
C VAL A 129 -6.06 0.07 2.54
N ALA A 130 -5.66 0.14 1.26
CA ALA A 130 -5.79 1.34 0.43
C ALA A 130 -7.25 1.81 0.30
N MET A 131 -8.20 0.88 0.21
CA MET A 131 -9.64 1.18 0.17
C MET A 131 -10.17 1.64 1.54
N LEU A 132 -9.76 0.98 2.64
CA LEU A 132 -10.27 1.30 3.98
C LEU A 132 -9.66 2.59 4.54
N LEU A 133 -8.45 2.97 4.15
CA LEU A 133 -7.77 4.17 4.67
C LEU A 133 -8.60 5.46 4.52
N PRO A 134 -9.09 5.86 3.33
CA PRO A 134 -9.91 7.07 3.17
C PRO A 134 -11.19 7.01 3.98
N LEU A 135 -11.84 5.82 4.02
CA LEU A 135 -13.05 5.60 4.80
C LEU A 135 -12.79 5.84 6.29
N LEU A 136 -11.75 5.21 6.84
CA LEU A 136 -11.41 5.30 8.26
C LEU A 136 -10.97 6.72 8.66
N VAL A 137 -10.23 7.41 7.79
CA VAL A 137 -9.90 8.82 8.00
C VAL A 137 -11.16 9.69 8.01
N SER A 138 -12.07 9.52 7.04
CA SER A 138 -13.34 10.24 6.99
C SER A 138 -14.21 9.98 8.24
N VAL A 139 -14.29 8.71 8.66
CA VAL A 139 -15.01 8.33 9.89
C VAL A 139 -14.36 8.96 11.13
N ALA A 140 -13.05 8.92 11.24
CA ALA A 140 -12.31 9.52 12.34
C ALA A 140 -12.61 11.02 12.46
N LEU A 141 -12.64 11.74 11.33
CA LEU A 141 -12.98 13.14 11.24
C LEU A 141 -14.42 13.43 11.72
N ARG A 142 -15.39 12.59 11.30
CA ARG A 142 -16.81 12.77 11.67
C ARG A 142 -17.11 12.40 13.13
N THR A 143 -16.41 11.42 13.68
CA THR A 143 -16.67 10.90 15.04
C THR A 143 -15.78 11.53 16.11
N GLY A 144 -14.80 12.35 15.73
CA GLY A 144 -13.82 12.94 16.65
C GLY A 144 -12.84 11.92 17.24
N ILE A 145 -12.74 10.72 16.66
CA ILE A 145 -11.78 9.69 17.07
C ILE A 145 -10.46 9.93 16.36
N ASP A 146 -9.34 9.80 17.08
CA ASP A 146 -8.02 9.93 16.48
C ASP A 146 -7.79 8.83 15.42
N ALA A 147 -7.62 9.18 14.16
CA ALA A 147 -7.33 8.21 13.08
C ALA A 147 -6.09 7.36 13.38
N SER A 148 -5.09 7.95 14.07
CA SER A 148 -3.90 7.22 14.51
C SER A 148 -4.17 6.06 15.47
N ARG A 149 -5.35 5.95 16.06
CA ARG A 149 -5.71 4.85 16.97
C ARG A 149 -6.40 3.68 16.26
N ILE A 150 -6.88 3.89 15.03
CA ILE A 150 -7.67 2.89 14.29
C ILE A 150 -6.96 2.35 13.05
N LEU A 151 -6.12 3.16 12.38
CA LEU A 151 -5.52 2.78 11.10
C LEU A 151 -4.53 1.63 11.21
N MET A 152 -3.58 1.70 12.16
CA MET A 152 -2.57 0.64 12.36
C MET A 152 -3.20 -0.70 12.79
N PRO A 153 -4.12 -0.77 13.77
CA PRO A 153 -4.81 -2.01 14.11
C PRO A 153 -5.56 -2.65 12.94
N VAL A 154 -6.25 -1.84 12.11
CA VAL A 154 -6.93 -2.37 10.90
C VAL A 154 -5.91 -2.88 9.88
N GLY A 155 -4.80 -2.16 9.66
CA GLY A 155 -3.70 -2.64 8.81
C GLY A 155 -3.15 -4.00 9.28
N TYR A 156 -2.88 -4.15 10.58
CA TYR A 156 -2.38 -5.40 11.15
C TYR A 156 -3.40 -6.53 11.09
N SER A 157 -4.70 -6.23 11.23
CA SER A 157 -5.74 -7.26 11.08
C SER A 157 -5.76 -7.86 9.67
N THR A 158 -5.43 -7.09 8.61
CA THR A 158 -5.29 -7.65 7.26
C THR A 158 -4.09 -8.59 7.14
N ILE A 159 -2.96 -8.28 7.79
CA ILE A 159 -1.78 -9.15 7.78
C ILE A 159 -2.11 -10.50 8.44
N ILE A 160 -2.77 -10.46 9.62
CA ILE A 160 -3.20 -11.65 10.35
C ILE A 160 -4.19 -12.48 9.52
N GLY A 161 -5.19 -11.83 8.91
CA GLY A 161 -6.16 -12.51 8.03
C GLY A 161 -5.49 -13.16 6.81
N GLY A 162 -4.53 -12.45 6.19
CA GLY A 162 -3.78 -12.96 5.04
C GLY A 162 -2.97 -14.22 5.32
N MET A 163 -2.62 -14.51 6.57
CA MET A 163 -1.92 -15.74 6.95
C MET A 163 -2.79 -17.00 6.88
N ALA A 164 -4.12 -16.86 6.80
CA ALA A 164 -5.04 -17.98 6.99
C ALA A 164 -5.23 -18.87 5.75
N THR A 165 -4.89 -18.39 4.57
CA THR A 165 -5.07 -19.13 3.31
C THR A 165 -3.87 -19.03 2.39
N THR A 166 -3.74 -19.96 1.45
CA THR A 166 -2.66 -19.93 0.44
C THR A 166 -2.67 -18.67 -0.41
N ILE A 167 -3.84 -18.10 -0.71
CA ILE A 167 -4.00 -16.94 -1.61
C ILE A 167 -4.03 -15.59 -0.89
N GLY A 168 -4.08 -15.57 0.44
CA GLY A 168 -4.16 -14.34 1.23
C GLY A 168 -2.94 -13.42 1.08
N THR A 169 -1.75 -14.01 0.91
CA THR A 169 -0.51 -13.27 0.63
C THR A 169 0.33 -13.98 -0.45
N SER A 170 1.13 -13.18 -1.20
CA SER A 170 2.10 -13.75 -2.15
C SER A 170 3.14 -14.63 -1.47
N THR A 171 3.47 -14.34 -0.21
CA THR A 171 4.41 -15.10 0.61
C THR A 171 3.94 -16.53 0.83
N ASN A 172 2.64 -16.71 1.14
CA ASN A 172 2.07 -18.06 1.35
C ASN A 172 2.16 -18.89 0.07
N LEU A 173 1.75 -18.33 -1.08
CA LEU A 173 1.84 -19.01 -2.36
C LEU A 173 3.29 -19.38 -2.72
N LEU A 174 4.23 -18.51 -2.40
CA LEU A 174 5.65 -18.75 -2.66
C LEU A 174 6.19 -19.90 -1.80
N VAL A 175 5.90 -19.91 -0.49
CA VAL A 175 6.31 -20.99 0.42
C VAL A 175 5.71 -22.32 -0.03
N VAL A 176 4.40 -22.34 -0.31
CA VAL A 176 3.68 -23.55 -0.76
C VAL A 176 4.24 -24.05 -2.10
N GLY A 177 4.56 -23.14 -3.03
CA GLY A 177 5.17 -23.49 -4.31
C GLY A 177 6.55 -24.11 -4.16
N ILE A 178 7.43 -23.52 -3.36
CA ILE A 178 8.77 -24.07 -3.08
C ILE A 178 8.67 -25.40 -2.35
N ALA A 179 7.75 -25.53 -1.39
CA ALA A 179 7.52 -26.78 -0.67
C ALA A 179 7.09 -27.92 -1.61
N ALA A 180 6.21 -27.64 -2.56
CA ALA A 180 5.80 -28.59 -3.60
C ALA A 180 6.97 -28.99 -4.52
N ASP A 181 7.83 -28.03 -4.92
CA ASP A 181 9.03 -28.29 -5.72
C ASP A 181 10.06 -29.14 -4.95
N LEU A 182 10.06 -29.08 -3.60
CA LEU A 182 10.90 -29.92 -2.72
C LEU A 182 10.29 -31.29 -2.43
N GLY A 183 9.10 -31.60 -2.98
CA GLY A 183 8.46 -32.90 -2.88
C GLY A 183 7.50 -33.06 -1.69
N LEU A 184 7.11 -31.97 -1.02
CA LEU A 184 6.01 -32.03 -0.06
C LEU A 184 4.67 -32.18 -0.80
N ARG A 185 3.67 -32.68 -0.05
CA ARG A 185 2.29 -32.68 -0.56
C ARG A 185 1.86 -31.26 -0.96
N GLN A 186 0.98 -31.15 -1.90
CA GLN A 186 0.37 -29.87 -2.24
C GLN A 186 -0.54 -29.42 -1.09
N PHE A 187 -0.24 -28.26 -0.52
CA PHE A 187 -1.09 -27.64 0.49
C PHE A 187 -2.42 -27.20 -0.11
N GLY A 188 -3.51 -27.59 0.53
CA GLY A 188 -4.83 -27.08 0.25
C GLY A 188 -4.97 -25.60 0.66
N MET A 189 -6.06 -24.98 0.23
CA MET A 189 -6.28 -23.55 0.45
C MET A 189 -6.35 -23.17 1.94
N PHE A 190 -6.87 -24.05 2.79
CA PHE A 190 -7.14 -23.81 4.21
C PHE A 190 -6.33 -24.70 5.18
N ASP A 191 -5.31 -25.40 4.71
CA ASP A 191 -4.55 -26.35 5.54
C ASP A 191 -3.92 -25.72 6.79
N PHE A 192 -3.60 -24.42 6.72
CA PHE A 192 -3.06 -23.68 7.85
C PHE A 192 -4.03 -22.64 8.44
N ALA A 193 -5.32 -22.74 8.09
CA ALA A 193 -6.32 -21.81 8.61
C ALA A 193 -6.52 -21.97 10.13
N LEU A 194 -6.41 -23.19 10.67
CA LEU A 194 -6.60 -23.44 12.10
C LEU A 194 -5.52 -22.77 12.97
N PRO A 195 -4.21 -22.90 12.71
CA PRO A 195 -3.19 -22.14 13.41
C PRO A 195 -3.37 -20.62 13.27
N ALA A 196 -3.70 -20.14 12.06
CA ALA A 196 -3.95 -18.74 11.81
C ALA A 196 -5.16 -18.20 12.59
N ALA A 197 -6.23 -18.99 12.71
CA ALA A 197 -7.40 -18.65 13.51
C ALA A 197 -7.07 -18.53 15.01
N ALA A 198 -6.20 -19.41 15.53
CA ALA A 198 -5.72 -19.31 16.91
C ALA A 198 -4.94 -17.99 17.13
N ALA A 199 -4.07 -17.63 16.19
CA ALA A 199 -3.37 -16.33 16.23
C ALA A 199 -4.33 -15.15 16.15
N ALA A 200 -5.33 -15.20 15.27
CA ALA A 200 -6.35 -14.17 15.13
C ALA A 200 -7.19 -14.01 16.40
N ALA A 201 -7.55 -15.11 17.07
CA ALA A 201 -8.33 -15.12 18.30
C ALA A 201 -7.65 -14.37 19.46
N VAL A 202 -6.32 -14.35 19.50
CA VAL A 202 -5.53 -13.61 20.50
C VAL A 202 -5.22 -12.18 20.03
N SER A 203 -4.87 -12.03 18.75
CA SER A 203 -4.36 -10.78 18.19
C SER A 203 -5.46 -9.75 17.96
N ILE A 204 -6.65 -10.15 17.48
CA ILE A 204 -7.74 -9.20 17.21
C ILE A 204 -8.23 -8.52 18.51
N PRO A 205 -8.45 -9.23 19.64
CA PRO A 205 -8.75 -8.58 20.90
C PRO A 205 -7.63 -7.62 21.38
N PHE A 206 -6.36 -8.00 21.21
CA PHE A 206 -5.24 -7.11 21.50
C PHE A 206 -5.31 -5.83 20.66
N LEU A 207 -5.51 -5.96 19.35
CA LEU A 207 -5.60 -4.84 18.43
C LEU A 207 -6.83 -3.96 18.71
N TRP A 208 -7.93 -4.54 19.15
CA TRP A 208 -9.16 -3.83 19.46
C TRP A 208 -9.08 -3.06 20.78
N LEU A 209 -8.55 -3.69 21.84
CA LEU A 209 -8.64 -3.17 23.22
C LEU A 209 -7.35 -2.48 23.67
N ILE A 210 -6.18 -3.04 23.34
CA ILE A 210 -4.88 -2.62 23.88
C ILE A 210 -4.16 -1.67 22.92
N ALA A 211 -4.07 -2.01 21.65
CA ALA A 211 -3.32 -1.23 20.67
C ALA A 211 -3.74 0.26 20.60
N PRO A 212 -5.05 0.64 20.63
CA PRO A 212 -5.45 2.04 20.63
C PRO A 212 -4.99 2.83 21.86
N ARG A 213 -4.67 2.14 22.98
CA ARG A 213 -4.16 2.78 24.20
C ARG A 213 -2.63 2.98 24.15
N LEU A 214 -1.93 2.12 23.43
CA LEU A 214 -0.48 2.21 23.21
C LEU A 214 -0.13 3.27 22.17
N LEU A 215 -1.04 3.54 21.23
CA LEU A 215 -0.83 4.52 20.17
C LEU A 215 -1.02 5.95 20.67
N PRO A 216 -0.10 6.87 20.32
CA PRO A 216 -0.21 8.27 20.71
C PRO A 216 -1.38 8.94 19.98
N LYS A 217 -2.01 9.87 20.67
CA LYS A 217 -2.93 10.80 20.01
C LYS A 217 -2.13 11.70 19.09
N ARG A 218 -2.33 11.55 17.81
CA ARG A 218 -1.75 12.45 16.82
C ARG A 218 -2.87 13.07 16.01
N THR A 219 -2.84 14.37 15.91
CA THR A 219 -3.55 15.05 14.83
C THR A 219 -2.89 14.55 13.54
N THR A 220 -3.60 13.73 12.80
CA THR A 220 -3.17 13.37 11.45
C THR A 220 -3.04 14.66 10.66
N PRO A 221 -2.08 14.76 9.73
CA PRO A 221 -2.03 15.89 8.79
C PRO A 221 -3.36 16.11 8.06
N LEU A 222 -4.21 15.08 8.04
CA LEU A 222 -5.55 15.04 7.45
C LEU A 222 -6.67 15.39 8.45
N ALA A 223 -6.40 15.45 9.75
CA ALA A 223 -7.39 15.62 10.82
C ALA A 223 -7.54 17.05 11.33
N ASP A 224 -6.92 18.02 10.70
CA ASP A 224 -7.21 19.41 10.97
C ASP A 224 -8.61 19.72 10.39
N THR A 225 -9.64 19.55 11.25
CA THR A 225 -11.05 19.84 10.94
C THR A 225 -11.39 21.32 11.11
N SER A 226 -10.42 22.15 11.50
CA SER A 226 -10.57 23.59 11.31
C SER A 226 -10.82 23.81 9.80
N PRO A 227 -11.77 24.68 9.43
CA PRO A 227 -11.99 24.97 8.01
C PRO A 227 -10.64 25.33 7.39
N ARG A 228 -10.16 24.45 6.49
CA ARG A 228 -8.84 24.63 5.90
C ARG A 228 -8.80 25.95 5.20
N VAL A 229 -7.82 26.75 5.58
CA VAL A 229 -7.59 28.05 4.99
C VAL A 229 -6.59 27.87 3.86
N PHE A 230 -6.98 28.21 2.67
CA PHE A 230 -6.18 28.09 1.45
C PHE A 230 -5.64 29.47 1.04
N ASP A 231 -4.40 29.49 0.58
CA ASP A 231 -3.83 30.62 -0.12
C ASP A 231 -4.24 30.54 -1.60
N ALA A 232 -4.99 31.52 -2.09
CA ALA A 232 -5.49 31.61 -3.45
C ALA A 232 -5.26 33.01 -4.03
N VAL A 233 -5.31 33.12 -5.36
CA VAL A 233 -5.17 34.38 -6.08
C VAL A 233 -6.44 34.62 -6.88
N LEU A 234 -7.08 35.77 -6.67
CA LEU A 234 -8.22 36.23 -7.44
C LEU A 234 -7.75 37.29 -8.46
N GLN A 235 -8.02 37.07 -9.73
CA GLN A 235 -7.70 38.03 -10.81
C GLN A 235 -8.91 38.88 -11.13
N ILE A 236 -8.68 40.19 -11.32
CA ILE A 236 -9.72 41.15 -11.70
C ILE A 236 -9.80 41.21 -13.22
N ASP A 237 -10.96 40.84 -13.75
CA ASP A 237 -11.31 40.92 -15.17
C ASP A 237 -12.09 42.21 -15.48
N GLU A 238 -12.36 42.49 -16.77
CA GLU A 238 -13.11 43.68 -17.21
C GLU A 238 -14.53 43.72 -16.61
N ASP A 239 -15.19 42.57 -16.51
CA ASP A 239 -16.55 42.40 -15.97
C ASP A 239 -16.61 42.31 -14.44
N SER A 240 -15.48 42.40 -13.75
CA SER A 240 -15.41 42.29 -12.30
C SER A 240 -16.09 43.48 -11.62
N ARG A 241 -16.94 43.19 -10.63
CA ARG A 241 -17.69 44.20 -9.85
C ARG A 241 -16.78 45.12 -9.03
N VAL A 242 -15.52 44.76 -8.89
CA VAL A 242 -14.49 45.50 -8.13
C VAL A 242 -13.55 46.29 -9.01
N ASN A 243 -13.70 46.23 -10.32
CA ASN A 243 -12.93 47.05 -11.26
C ASN A 243 -13.22 48.55 -11.04
N GLY A 244 -12.20 49.35 -10.83
CA GLY A 244 -12.31 50.77 -10.54
C GLY A 244 -12.71 51.14 -9.11
N LYS A 245 -12.98 50.17 -8.23
CA LYS A 245 -13.29 50.38 -6.81
C LYS A 245 -12.03 50.40 -5.95
N THR A 246 -12.17 51.01 -4.78
CA THR A 246 -11.10 51.01 -3.78
C THR A 246 -11.01 49.67 -3.05
N LEU A 247 -9.83 49.40 -2.48
CA LEU A 247 -9.62 48.21 -1.67
C LEU A 247 -10.58 48.16 -0.45
N ALA A 248 -10.91 49.28 0.13
CA ALA A 248 -11.88 49.41 1.22
C ALA A 248 -13.28 48.96 0.78
N GLU A 249 -13.78 49.47 -0.35
CA GLU A 249 -15.08 49.09 -0.92
C GLU A 249 -15.13 47.59 -1.32
N THR A 250 -14.00 47.07 -1.81
CA THR A 250 -13.88 45.64 -2.13
C THR A 250 -13.95 44.76 -0.88
N LEU A 251 -13.30 45.19 0.21
CA LEU A 251 -13.38 44.46 1.49
C LEU A 251 -14.79 44.51 2.11
N GLU A 252 -15.54 45.61 1.94
CA GLU A 252 -16.94 45.68 2.34
C GLU A 252 -17.82 44.71 1.56
N LEU A 253 -17.63 44.58 0.25
CA LEU A 253 -18.32 43.65 -0.61
C LEU A 253 -17.95 42.18 -0.27
N ALA A 254 -16.69 41.91 0.02
CA ALA A 254 -16.17 40.59 0.36
C ALA A 254 -16.56 40.11 1.77
N GLY A 255 -17.11 41.03 2.60
CA GLY A 255 -17.42 40.77 4.01
C GLY A 255 -16.20 41.00 4.93
N GLN A 256 -16.47 41.55 6.11
CA GLN A 256 -15.42 42.05 7.06
C GLN A 256 -14.41 41.00 7.57
N LYS A 257 -14.58 39.72 7.27
CA LYS A 257 -13.70 38.63 7.73
C LYS A 257 -12.71 38.14 6.69
N THR A 258 -12.82 38.59 5.44
CA THR A 258 -11.92 38.16 4.34
C THR A 258 -10.56 38.85 4.46
N GLN A 259 -9.49 38.08 4.41
CA GLN A 259 -8.13 38.62 4.48
C GLN A 259 -7.51 38.69 3.08
N ILE A 260 -7.45 39.92 2.51
CA ILE A 260 -6.62 40.18 1.35
C ILE A 260 -5.19 40.43 1.84
N LEU A 261 -4.26 39.54 1.53
CA LEU A 261 -2.90 39.57 2.03
C LEU A 261 -2.00 40.54 1.24
N LYS A 262 -2.10 40.50 -0.08
CA LYS A 262 -1.28 41.32 -1.02
C LYS A 262 -2.11 41.65 -2.26
N VAL A 263 -1.75 42.73 -2.91
CA VAL A 263 -2.25 43.11 -4.24
C VAL A 263 -1.05 43.14 -5.19
N GLU A 264 -1.12 42.34 -6.25
CA GLU A 264 -0.08 42.27 -7.28
C GLU A 264 -0.59 42.94 -8.55
N ARG A 265 0.17 43.89 -9.09
CA ARG A 265 -0.12 44.63 -10.33
C ARG A 265 0.95 44.34 -11.37
N GLY A 266 0.61 43.55 -12.37
CA GLY A 266 1.59 42.99 -13.30
C GLY A 266 2.41 41.86 -12.67
N GLU A 267 3.34 41.27 -13.42
CA GLU A 267 4.12 40.12 -12.94
C GLU A 267 5.14 40.54 -11.87
N GLY A 268 4.91 40.06 -10.62
CA GLY A 268 5.87 40.23 -9.52
C GLY A 268 5.89 41.60 -8.84
N LEU A 269 5.04 42.56 -9.22
CA LEU A 269 4.98 43.88 -8.61
C LEU A 269 3.90 43.94 -7.53
N PHE A 270 4.30 43.97 -6.28
CA PHE A 270 3.37 44.09 -5.15
C PHE A 270 3.11 45.55 -4.81
N VAL A 271 1.85 45.96 -4.80
CA VAL A 271 1.41 47.30 -4.44
C VAL A 271 1.14 47.40 -2.95
N VAL A 272 1.49 48.54 -2.34
CA VAL A 272 1.21 48.79 -0.91
C VAL A 272 -0.29 48.79 -0.67
N ARG A 273 -0.74 47.99 0.26
CA ARG A 273 -2.14 47.78 0.62
C ARG A 273 -2.70 48.98 1.39
N LEU A 274 -3.14 49.99 0.68
CA LEU A 274 -3.83 51.14 1.26
C LEU A 274 -5.34 51.01 1.06
N PRO A 275 -6.18 51.42 2.02
CA PRO A 275 -7.64 51.40 1.87
C PRO A 275 -8.15 52.15 0.64
N THR A 276 -7.42 53.18 0.23
CA THR A 276 -7.71 54.05 -0.95
C THR A 276 -7.13 53.52 -2.25
N LEU A 277 -6.48 52.35 -2.25
CA LEU A 277 -5.91 51.76 -3.45
C LEU A 277 -7.04 51.37 -4.42
N THR A 278 -7.07 52.02 -5.60
CA THR A 278 -8.00 51.65 -6.66
C THR A 278 -7.50 50.41 -7.39
N LEU A 279 -8.40 49.46 -7.55
CA LEU A 279 -8.15 48.19 -8.23
C LEU A 279 -8.45 48.32 -9.73
N HIS A 280 -7.62 47.70 -10.56
CA HIS A 280 -7.72 47.74 -12.02
C HIS A 280 -7.78 46.31 -12.61
N VAL A 281 -8.24 46.23 -13.85
CA VAL A 281 -8.17 44.98 -14.64
C VAL A 281 -6.75 44.46 -14.69
N GLY A 282 -6.57 43.16 -14.46
CA GLY A 282 -5.27 42.50 -14.40
C GLY A 282 -4.62 42.49 -13.01
N ASP A 283 -5.15 43.26 -12.03
CA ASP A 283 -4.68 43.15 -10.64
C ASP A 283 -5.02 41.77 -10.07
N ARG A 284 -4.09 41.21 -9.28
CA ARG A 284 -4.21 39.92 -8.62
C ARG A 284 -4.28 40.13 -7.11
N LEU A 285 -5.39 39.68 -6.52
CA LEU A 285 -5.63 39.75 -5.09
C LEU A 285 -5.21 38.42 -4.44
N HIS A 286 -4.16 38.43 -3.64
CA HIS A 286 -3.77 37.27 -2.82
C HIS A 286 -4.68 37.22 -1.61
N VAL A 287 -5.51 36.19 -1.53
CA VAL A 287 -6.51 35.98 -0.48
C VAL A 287 -6.24 34.70 0.29
N ARG A 288 -6.64 34.71 1.55
CA ARG A 288 -6.55 33.52 2.41
C ARG A 288 -7.89 33.30 3.08
N ASP A 289 -8.60 32.24 2.65
CA ASP A 289 -9.88 31.86 3.25
C ASP A 289 -10.20 30.38 3.01
N THR A 290 -11.33 29.91 3.51
CA THR A 290 -11.82 28.55 3.31
C THR A 290 -12.31 28.33 1.88
N ARG A 291 -12.38 27.06 1.44
CA ARG A 291 -12.86 26.66 0.10
C ARG A 291 -14.19 27.33 -0.26
N ASP A 292 -15.19 27.19 0.63
CA ASP A 292 -16.55 27.67 0.35
C ASP A 292 -16.57 29.19 0.21
N LYS A 293 -15.78 29.90 1.03
CA LYS A 293 -15.66 31.35 0.93
C LYS A 293 -14.85 31.81 -0.29
N LEU A 294 -13.84 31.07 -0.73
CA LEU A 294 -13.11 31.41 -1.95
C LEU A 294 -14.00 31.35 -3.18
N LEU A 295 -14.89 30.35 -3.25
CA LEU A 295 -15.90 30.24 -4.31
C LEU A 295 -16.96 31.34 -4.21
N ASP A 296 -17.42 31.66 -3.00
CA ASP A 296 -18.36 32.75 -2.74
C ASP A 296 -17.77 34.12 -3.08
N LEU A 297 -16.47 34.33 -2.82
CA LEU A 297 -15.74 35.54 -3.20
C LEU A 297 -15.60 35.67 -4.73
N GLU A 298 -15.34 34.58 -5.44
CA GLU A 298 -15.30 34.58 -6.90
C GLU A 298 -16.62 35.06 -7.49
N GLU A 299 -17.75 34.56 -7.00
CA GLU A 299 -19.09 34.95 -7.44
C GLU A 299 -19.48 36.37 -7.00
N THR A 300 -19.21 36.72 -5.74
CA THR A 300 -19.60 38.01 -5.16
C THR A 300 -18.84 39.17 -5.75
N LEU A 301 -17.52 39.02 -5.95
CA LEU A 301 -16.65 40.05 -6.51
C LEU A 301 -16.65 40.05 -8.05
N GLY A 302 -17.16 38.98 -8.69
CA GLY A 302 -17.08 38.77 -10.13
C GLY A 302 -15.64 38.65 -10.64
N THR A 303 -14.76 38.09 -9.79
CA THR A 303 -13.34 37.85 -10.10
C THR A 303 -13.13 36.38 -10.49
N ARG A 304 -11.99 36.02 -11.05
CA ARG A 304 -11.64 34.63 -11.34
C ARG A 304 -10.49 34.13 -10.46
N LEU A 305 -10.59 32.90 -10.01
CA LEU A 305 -9.48 32.23 -9.35
C LEU A 305 -8.34 32.00 -10.36
N TYR A 306 -7.21 32.67 -10.13
CA TYR A 306 -6.04 32.63 -11.01
C TYR A 306 -5.26 31.35 -10.84
N THR A 307 -4.91 30.74 -11.97
CA THR A 307 -4.09 29.53 -12.01
C THR A 307 -2.76 29.80 -12.71
N PRO A 308 -1.64 29.51 -12.05
CA PRO A 308 -0.32 29.63 -12.68
C PRO A 308 -0.17 28.68 -13.87
N GLY A 309 0.34 29.18 -15.00
CA GLY A 309 0.67 28.38 -16.18
C GLY A 309 -0.43 28.25 -17.23
N THR A 310 -1.55 28.98 -17.11
CA THR A 310 -2.61 29.06 -18.15
C THR A 310 -2.56 30.31 -18.99
N ALA A 311 -1.53 31.14 -18.83
CA ALA A 311 -1.37 32.40 -19.53
C ALA A 311 -0.79 32.20 -20.94
N THR A 312 -1.63 31.80 -21.91
CA THR A 312 -1.51 32.16 -23.32
C THR A 312 -2.85 32.72 -23.78
N ALA A 313 -2.84 33.96 -24.25
CA ALA A 313 -4.02 34.78 -24.54
C ALA A 313 -4.92 34.28 -25.70
N ASP A 314 -4.66 33.13 -26.28
CA ASP A 314 -5.36 32.61 -27.47
C ASP A 314 -5.95 31.18 -27.32
N ASP A 315 -5.80 30.53 -26.18
CA ASP A 315 -6.51 29.26 -25.96
C ASP A 315 -7.83 29.54 -25.23
N GLU A 316 -8.95 29.14 -25.85
CA GLU A 316 -10.25 29.04 -25.20
C GLU A 316 -10.10 28.25 -23.89
N THR A 317 -9.88 28.98 -22.79
CA THR A 317 -9.95 28.40 -21.44
C THR A 317 -11.29 27.69 -21.34
N PRO A 318 -11.33 26.38 -21.04
CA PRO A 318 -12.60 25.69 -20.90
C PRO A 318 -13.43 26.47 -19.88
N ALA A 319 -14.59 26.92 -20.31
CA ALA A 319 -15.49 27.73 -19.49
C ALA A 319 -15.71 27.00 -18.17
N PHE A 320 -15.23 27.58 -17.06
CA PHE A 320 -15.31 27.00 -15.72
C PHE A 320 -16.76 26.82 -15.24
N SER A 321 -17.73 27.24 -16.03
CA SER A 321 -19.17 27.12 -15.79
C SER A 321 -19.83 25.93 -16.48
N ALA A 322 -19.06 24.96 -17.00
CA ALA A 322 -19.64 23.74 -17.56
C ALA A 322 -20.27 22.86 -16.45
N PRO A 323 -21.44 22.27 -16.66
CA PRO A 323 -22.23 21.57 -15.63
C PRO A 323 -21.55 20.35 -15.00
N ASP A 324 -20.37 19.92 -15.47
CA ASP A 324 -19.61 18.77 -14.95
C ASP A 324 -18.30 19.15 -14.23
N GLN A 325 -18.06 20.43 -13.98
CA GLN A 325 -16.88 20.92 -13.28
C GLN A 325 -17.06 20.78 -11.75
N GLN A 326 -16.11 20.12 -11.09
CA GLN A 326 -16.10 19.94 -9.64
C GLN A 326 -14.79 20.44 -9.04
N VAL A 327 -14.88 20.96 -7.82
CA VAL A 327 -13.72 21.35 -7.02
C VAL A 327 -13.46 20.28 -5.97
N ALA A 328 -12.23 19.77 -5.91
CA ALA A 328 -11.84 18.71 -4.99
C ALA A 328 -10.59 19.10 -4.18
N GLU A 329 -10.55 18.67 -2.93
CA GLU A 329 -9.35 18.76 -2.09
C GLU A 329 -8.49 17.52 -2.28
N VAL A 330 -7.21 17.73 -2.60
CA VAL A 330 -6.26 16.66 -2.93
C VAL A 330 -5.02 16.78 -2.08
N VAL A 331 -4.67 15.72 -1.36
CA VAL A 331 -3.48 15.66 -0.50
C VAL A 331 -2.31 15.02 -1.23
N VAL A 332 -1.15 15.66 -1.14
CA VAL A 332 0.12 15.10 -1.61
C VAL A 332 0.60 14.05 -0.62
N THR A 333 0.61 12.78 -1.03
CA THR A 333 1.09 11.68 -0.18
C THR A 333 2.61 11.68 -0.06
N SER A 334 3.16 11.04 0.96
CA SER A 334 4.62 10.92 1.14
C SER A 334 5.30 10.13 0.03
N SER A 335 4.57 9.24 -0.64
CA SER A 335 5.00 8.43 -1.78
C SER A 335 4.73 9.09 -3.13
N SER A 336 4.15 10.30 -3.14
CA SER A 336 3.82 11.00 -4.39
C SER A 336 5.08 11.39 -5.17
N PRO A 337 5.17 11.07 -6.48
CA PRO A 337 6.26 11.53 -7.34
C PRO A 337 6.22 13.05 -7.58
N LEU A 338 5.18 13.72 -7.10
CA LEU A 338 4.99 15.15 -7.18
C LEU A 338 5.69 15.91 -6.05
N ARG A 339 6.14 15.19 -5.02
CA ARG A 339 6.88 15.75 -3.89
C ARG A 339 8.20 16.39 -4.36
N GLY A 340 8.45 17.62 -3.94
CA GLY A 340 9.66 18.38 -4.28
C GLY A 340 9.61 19.09 -5.63
N ARG A 341 8.60 18.84 -6.48
CA ARG A 341 8.41 19.56 -7.75
C ARG A 341 7.66 20.87 -7.54
N LYS A 342 7.90 21.86 -8.39
CA LYS A 342 7.11 23.08 -8.39
C LYS A 342 5.73 22.82 -9.00
N LEU A 343 4.72 23.49 -8.49
CA LEU A 343 3.35 23.35 -8.99
C LEU A 343 3.24 23.71 -10.48
N SER A 344 3.96 24.75 -10.91
CA SER A 344 4.04 25.20 -12.32
C SER A 344 4.66 24.15 -13.26
N GLU A 345 5.58 23.32 -12.78
CA GLU A 345 6.25 22.28 -13.58
C GLU A 345 5.40 21.01 -13.77
N MET A 346 4.25 20.92 -13.10
CA MET A 346 3.47 19.67 -13.05
C MET A 346 2.53 19.49 -14.23
N HIS A 347 2.26 20.54 -15.00
CA HIS A 347 1.36 20.52 -16.15
C HIS A 347 0.05 19.74 -15.84
N LEU A 348 -0.57 20.03 -14.68
CA LEU A 348 -1.77 19.34 -14.20
C LEU A 348 -2.92 19.41 -15.21
N LEU A 349 -3.04 20.53 -15.91
CA LEU A 349 -4.03 20.71 -16.95
C LEU A 349 -3.80 19.75 -18.13
N ALA A 350 -2.59 19.69 -18.66
CA ALA A 350 -2.27 18.85 -19.82
C ALA A 350 -2.31 17.36 -19.49
N ARG A 351 -1.93 16.97 -18.26
CA ARG A 351 -1.80 15.56 -17.89
C ARG A 351 -3.06 14.95 -17.27
N TYR A 352 -3.80 15.73 -16.51
CA TYR A 352 -4.96 15.25 -15.74
C TYR A 352 -6.23 16.05 -16.04
N ASN A 353 -6.19 17.06 -16.91
CA ASN A 353 -7.27 17.98 -17.17
C ASN A 353 -7.82 18.61 -15.86
N LEU A 354 -6.90 18.97 -14.96
CA LEU A 354 -7.18 19.53 -13.64
C LEU A 354 -6.36 20.80 -13.45
N VAL A 355 -6.98 21.77 -12.77
CA VAL A 355 -6.39 23.07 -12.46
C VAL A 355 -6.23 23.17 -10.95
N ALA A 356 -5.03 23.54 -10.48
CA ALA A 356 -4.81 23.81 -9.05
C ALA A 356 -5.10 25.28 -8.75
N ILE A 357 -6.15 25.52 -7.98
CA ILE A 357 -6.63 26.89 -7.64
C ILE A 357 -6.10 27.40 -6.30
N ALA A 358 -5.75 26.51 -5.37
CA ALA A 358 -5.27 26.92 -4.05
C ALA A 358 -4.40 25.86 -3.40
N LEU A 359 -3.54 26.29 -2.45
CA LEU A 359 -2.66 25.42 -1.68
C LEU A 359 -2.84 25.69 -0.19
N HIS A 360 -3.02 24.63 0.59
CA HIS A 360 -2.95 24.67 2.04
C HIS A 360 -1.76 23.86 2.54
N ARG A 361 -0.95 24.44 3.43
CA ARG A 361 0.20 23.80 4.08
C ARG A 361 0.03 23.81 5.60
N PRO A 362 -0.09 22.64 6.27
CA PRO A 362 -0.45 22.54 7.69
C PRO A 362 0.51 23.20 8.69
N LYS A 363 1.74 23.54 8.27
CA LYS A 363 2.78 24.09 9.16
C LYS A 363 3.33 25.44 8.74
N SER A 364 2.75 26.12 7.76
CA SER A 364 3.24 27.41 7.33
C SER A 364 2.65 28.51 8.21
N SER A 365 3.43 28.99 9.16
CA SER A 365 3.17 30.25 9.85
C SER A 365 3.74 31.40 9.03
N SER A 366 2.89 32.32 8.63
CA SER A 366 3.13 33.73 8.33
C SER A 366 3.59 34.21 6.95
N ASP A 367 4.08 33.42 6.02
CA ASP A 367 4.32 33.95 4.66
C ASP A 367 3.33 33.36 3.64
N PRO A 368 2.60 34.22 2.87
CA PRO A 368 1.73 33.72 1.81
C PRO A 368 2.58 33.01 0.76
N LEU A 369 2.31 31.72 0.60
CA LEU A 369 2.99 30.91 -0.40
C LEU A 369 2.63 31.42 -1.80
N GLN A 370 3.64 31.81 -2.57
CA GLN A 370 3.46 32.03 -4.00
C GLN A 370 3.14 30.68 -4.64
N LEU A 371 1.91 30.50 -5.14
CA LEU A 371 1.46 29.26 -5.78
C LEU A 371 2.44 28.80 -6.88
N GLU A 372 2.96 29.74 -7.66
CA GLU A 372 3.85 29.50 -8.80
C GLU A 372 5.19 28.88 -8.41
N GLY A 373 5.77 29.34 -7.32
CA GLY A 373 7.08 28.89 -6.82
C GLY A 373 7.03 27.76 -5.79
N ALA A 374 5.84 27.39 -5.34
CA ALA A 374 5.68 26.41 -4.26
C ALA A 374 6.16 25.02 -4.67
N ARG A 375 7.18 24.52 -3.99
CA ARG A 375 7.57 23.09 -4.06
C ARG A 375 6.65 22.30 -3.17
N LEU A 376 5.97 21.31 -3.75
CA LEU A 376 5.03 20.46 -3.01
C LEU A 376 5.74 19.62 -1.96
N GLN A 377 5.14 19.54 -0.78
CA GLN A 377 5.58 18.73 0.35
C GLN A 377 4.55 17.65 0.66
N ALA A 378 4.97 16.61 1.36
CA ALA A 378 4.03 15.63 1.90
C ALA A 378 3.06 16.33 2.87
N ALA A 379 1.78 15.99 2.79
CA ALA A 379 0.67 16.59 3.52
C ALA A 379 0.22 17.99 3.03
N ASP A 380 0.80 18.55 1.97
CA ASP A 380 0.20 19.71 1.29
C ASP A 380 -1.19 19.32 0.74
N VAL A 381 -2.16 20.20 0.91
CA VAL A 381 -3.51 20.03 0.35
C VAL A 381 -3.70 21.02 -0.79
N LEU A 382 -3.91 20.49 -1.98
CA LEU A 382 -4.24 21.28 -3.16
C LEU A 382 -5.75 21.34 -3.32
N LEU A 383 -6.28 22.51 -3.62
CA LEU A 383 -7.63 22.66 -4.15
C LEU A 383 -7.53 22.60 -5.67
N VAL A 384 -8.13 21.57 -6.26
CA VAL A 384 -8.11 21.35 -7.71
C VAL A 384 -9.51 21.44 -8.29
N GLN A 385 -9.62 21.95 -9.52
CA GLN A 385 -10.87 22.04 -10.26
C GLN A 385 -10.73 21.31 -11.59
N GLY A 386 -11.80 20.65 -12.02
CA GLY A 386 -11.88 20.00 -13.31
C GLY A 386 -13.07 19.02 -13.41
N PRO A 387 -13.21 18.31 -14.55
CA PRO A 387 -14.27 17.36 -14.76
C PRO A 387 -14.28 16.25 -13.70
N SER A 388 -15.47 15.79 -13.31
CA SER A 388 -15.64 14.70 -12.33
C SER A 388 -14.88 13.43 -12.73
N SER A 389 -14.78 13.14 -14.03
CA SER A 389 -14.00 12.03 -14.58
C SER A 389 -12.50 12.15 -14.31
N SER A 390 -11.95 13.35 -14.38
CA SER A 390 -10.54 13.64 -14.12
C SER A 390 -10.20 13.52 -12.63
N ILE A 391 -11.09 13.98 -11.76
CA ILE A 391 -10.96 13.81 -10.30
C ILE A 391 -11.03 12.32 -9.93
N GLN A 392 -11.89 11.54 -10.59
CA GLN A 392 -11.93 10.09 -10.41
C GLN A 392 -10.67 9.38 -10.92
N GLN A 393 -10.11 9.82 -12.04
CA GLN A 393 -8.81 9.32 -12.52
C GLN A 393 -7.71 9.58 -11.49
N LEU A 394 -7.70 10.76 -10.90
CA LEU A 394 -6.72 11.12 -9.88
C LEU A 394 -6.82 10.22 -8.64
N LYS A 395 -8.04 9.87 -8.21
CA LYS A 395 -8.29 8.88 -7.13
C LYS A 395 -7.63 7.53 -7.41
N ASN A 396 -7.60 7.11 -8.68
CA ASN A 396 -7.10 5.80 -9.08
C ASN A 396 -5.56 5.74 -9.23
N THR A 397 -4.87 6.88 -9.31
CA THR A 397 -3.40 6.90 -9.47
C THR A 397 -2.64 6.63 -8.17
N GLY A 398 -3.29 6.75 -6.99
CA GLY A 398 -2.66 6.54 -5.68
C GLY A 398 -1.59 7.57 -5.29
N TYR A 399 -1.20 8.46 -6.19
CA TYR A 399 -0.18 9.49 -5.93
C TYR A 399 -0.71 10.69 -5.16
N LEU A 400 -2.01 10.91 -5.24
CA LEU A 400 -2.72 12.01 -4.60
C LEU A 400 -3.99 11.44 -3.95
N MET A 401 -4.28 11.84 -2.72
CA MET A 401 -5.46 11.40 -1.99
C MET A 401 -6.54 12.46 -2.06
N VAL A 402 -7.67 12.16 -2.69
CA VAL A 402 -8.82 13.07 -2.75
C VAL A 402 -9.62 12.98 -1.47
N LEU A 403 -9.83 14.13 -0.81
CA LEU A 403 -10.50 14.23 0.50
C LEU A 403 -12.00 14.49 0.43
N ASP A 404 -12.55 14.72 -0.75
CA ASP A 404 -13.96 15.10 -0.91
C ASP A 404 -14.92 14.05 -0.36
N GLY A 405 -15.79 14.50 0.55
CA GLY A 405 -16.74 13.68 1.29
C GLY A 405 -17.96 13.18 0.51
N THR A 406 -18.01 13.33 -0.79
CA THR A 406 -19.08 12.75 -1.62
C THR A 406 -18.72 11.35 -2.05
N LEU A 407 -18.93 10.39 -1.14
CA LEU A 407 -18.96 8.95 -1.41
C LEU A 407 -20.23 8.55 -2.18
N GLU A 408 -20.58 9.28 -3.20
CA GLU A 408 -21.57 8.83 -4.19
C GLU A 408 -20.85 8.06 -5.30
N LEU A 409 -20.41 6.87 -4.96
CA LEU A 409 -20.00 5.88 -5.96
C LEU A 409 -21.29 5.20 -6.46
N PRO A 410 -21.67 5.38 -7.73
CA PRO A 410 -22.84 4.71 -8.26
C PRO A 410 -22.70 3.19 -8.11
N PRO A 411 -23.77 2.45 -7.81
CA PRO A 411 -23.74 1.00 -7.74
C PRO A 411 -23.38 0.46 -9.13
N SER A 412 -22.19 -0.12 -9.25
CA SER A 412 -21.72 -0.70 -10.51
C SER A 412 -22.18 -2.16 -10.59
N HIS A 413 -23.01 -2.49 -11.58
CA HIS A 413 -23.34 -3.89 -11.92
C HIS A 413 -22.10 -4.74 -12.20
N ARG A 414 -20.98 -4.10 -12.55
CA ARG A 414 -19.68 -4.77 -12.74
C ARG A 414 -19.09 -5.27 -11.43
N GLY A 415 -19.33 -4.56 -10.30
CA GLY A 415 -18.85 -4.97 -8.98
C GLY A 415 -19.43 -6.31 -8.53
N THR A 416 -20.72 -6.52 -8.72
CA THR A 416 -21.38 -7.79 -8.37
C THR A 416 -20.85 -8.96 -9.22
N ARG A 417 -20.61 -8.73 -10.53
CA ARG A 417 -20.02 -9.74 -11.41
C ARG A 417 -18.59 -10.08 -11.00
N ALA A 418 -17.76 -9.07 -10.73
CA ALA A 418 -16.39 -9.27 -10.27
C ALA A 418 -16.35 -10.06 -8.95
N LEU A 419 -17.23 -9.73 -8.00
CA LEU A 419 -17.35 -10.47 -6.74
C LEU A 419 -17.76 -11.92 -6.98
N ALA A 420 -18.76 -12.17 -7.84
CA ALA A 420 -19.21 -13.52 -8.17
C ALA A 420 -18.09 -14.37 -8.81
N ILE A 421 -17.31 -13.79 -9.73
CA ILE A 421 -16.17 -14.47 -10.34
C ILE A 421 -15.13 -14.80 -9.26
N MET A 422 -14.80 -13.87 -8.37
CA MET A 422 -13.83 -14.12 -7.30
C MET A 422 -14.30 -15.21 -6.34
N VAL A 423 -15.58 -15.18 -5.95
CA VAL A 423 -16.18 -16.26 -5.13
C VAL A 423 -16.08 -17.61 -5.85
N ALA A 424 -16.33 -17.66 -7.16
CA ALA A 424 -16.19 -18.90 -7.93
C ALA A 424 -14.72 -19.39 -7.99
N VAL A 425 -13.74 -18.51 -8.16
CA VAL A 425 -12.31 -18.84 -8.10
C VAL A 425 -11.94 -19.43 -6.74
N VAL A 426 -12.36 -18.74 -5.66
CA VAL A 426 -12.11 -19.19 -4.29
C VAL A 426 -12.77 -20.54 -4.03
N ALA A 427 -14.03 -20.72 -4.42
CA ALA A 427 -14.75 -21.97 -4.23
C ALA A 427 -14.11 -23.13 -5.00
N ALA A 428 -13.69 -22.92 -6.26
CA ALA A 428 -13.03 -23.93 -7.07
C ALA A 428 -11.66 -24.35 -6.48
N ALA A 429 -10.89 -23.39 -5.96
CA ALA A 429 -9.62 -23.65 -5.31
C ALA A 429 -9.81 -24.30 -3.93
N ALA A 430 -10.81 -23.86 -3.14
CA ALA A 430 -11.09 -24.35 -1.79
C ALA A 430 -11.59 -25.79 -1.77
N THR A 431 -12.40 -26.17 -2.78
CA THR A 431 -12.92 -27.54 -2.92
C THR A 431 -11.89 -28.50 -3.53
N GLY A 432 -10.72 -28.00 -3.98
CA GLY A 432 -9.72 -28.79 -4.68
C GLY A 432 -10.14 -29.22 -6.11
N TRP A 433 -11.26 -28.71 -6.61
CA TRP A 433 -11.76 -29.04 -7.96
C TRP A 433 -10.79 -28.58 -9.05
N LEU A 434 -10.15 -27.44 -8.85
CA LEU A 434 -9.10 -26.92 -9.75
C LEU A 434 -7.86 -26.52 -8.94
N PRO A 435 -6.65 -26.76 -9.48
CA PRO A 435 -5.43 -26.19 -8.94
C PRO A 435 -5.54 -24.65 -8.85
N ILE A 436 -4.99 -24.06 -7.80
CA ILE A 436 -5.08 -22.60 -7.54
C ILE A 436 -4.64 -21.77 -8.75
N ALA A 437 -3.55 -22.16 -9.42
CA ALA A 437 -3.03 -21.47 -10.60
C ALA A 437 -4.05 -21.44 -11.76
N LEU A 438 -4.70 -22.59 -12.01
CA LEU A 438 -5.71 -22.69 -13.06
C LEU A 438 -6.99 -21.94 -12.72
N ALA A 439 -7.47 -22.07 -11.46
CA ALA A 439 -8.63 -21.33 -10.99
C ALA A 439 -8.43 -19.82 -11.07
N ALA A 440 -7.25 -19.33 -10.67
CA ALA A 440 -6.87 -17.92 -10.78
C ALA A 440 -6.77 -17.44 -12.24
N ALA A 441 -6.18 -18.26 -13.13
CA ALA A 441 -6.08 -17.93 -14.55
C ALA A 441 -7.45 -17.85 -15.24
N LEU A 442 -8.34 -18.80 -14.96
CA LEU A 442 -9.72 -18.77 -15.46
C LEU A 442 -10.48 -17.56 -14.90
N GLY A 443 -10.27 -17.22 -13.61
CA GLY A 443 -10.84 -16.04 -12.99
C GLY A 443 -10.38 -14.75 -13.65
N ALA A 444 -9.08 -14.58 -13.87
CA ALA A 444 -8.52 -13.42 -14.58
C ALA A 444 -9.08 -13.30 -16.01
N GLY A 445 -9.14 -14.43 -16.74
CA GLY A 445 -9.77 -14.49 -18.07
C GLY A 445 -11.25 -14.08 -18.04
N ALA A 446 -12.02 -14.60 -17.07
CA ALA A 446 -13.43 -14.25 -16.90
C ALA A 446 -13.62 -12.76 -16.56
N MET A 447 -12.76 -12.16 -15.71
CA MET A 447 -12.78 -10.72 -15.40
C MET A 447 -12.57 -9.85 -16.65
N LEU A 448 -11.66 -10.28 -17.54
CA LEU A 448 -11.39 -9.59 -18.80
C LEU A 448 -12.56 -9.74 -19.80
N LEU A 449 -13.04 -10.97 -20.00
CA LEU A 449 -14.11 -11.28 -20.96
C LEU A 449 -15.45 -10.63 -20.57
N THR A 450 -15.75 -10.55 -19.26
CA THR A 450 -16.98 -9.92 -18.76
C THR A 450 -16.88 -8.39 -18.68
N GLY A 451 -15.74 -7.81 -19.05
CA GLY A 451 -15.52 -6.36 -19.03
C GLY A 451 -15.43 -5.75 -17.63
N CYS A 452 -15.18 -6.58 -16.59
CA CYS A 452 -14.90 -6.10 -15.24
C CYS A 452 -13.56 -5.33 -15.19
N LEU A 453 -12.62 -5.70 -16.06
CA LEU A 453 -11.32 -5.04 -16.21
C LEU A 453 -10.97 -4.90 -17.70
N ARG A 454 -10.41 -3.76 -18.09
CA ARG A 454 -9.88 -3.56 -19.45
C ARG A 454 -8.46 -4.14 -19.54
N TRP A 455 -8.07 -4.64 -20.75
CA TRP A 455 -6.76 -5.26 -20.97
C TRP A 455 -5.57 -4.37 -20.55
N GLN A 456 -5.60 -3.09 -20.91
CA GLN A 456 -4.56 -2.13 -20.52
C GLN A 456 -4.40 -2.02 -19.00
N ARG A 457 -5.53 -2.02 -18.27
CA ARG A 457 -5.53 -1.98 -16.81
C ARG A 457 -5.10 -3.31 -16.17
N ALA A 458 -5.31 -4.43 -16.85
CA ALA A 458 -4.77 -5.71 -16.41
C ALA A 458 -3.24 -5.74 -16.51
N ALA A 459 -2.67 -5.19 -17.57
CA ALA A 459 -1.22 -5.04 -17.71
C ALA A 459 -0.63 -4.12 -16.61
N GLU A 460 -1.33 -3.03 -16.27
CA GLU A 460 -0.94 -2.15 -15.15
C GLU A 460 -1.04 -2.82 -13.77
N ALA A 461 -1.83 -3.88 -13.64
CA ALA A 461 -1.96 -4.63 -12.39
C ALA A 461 -0.73 -5.50 -12.09
N LEU A 462 0.06 -5.82 -13.12
CA LEU A 462 1.24 -6.66 -12.99
C LEU A 462 2.38 -5.85 -12.36
N ASP A 463 2.74 -6.20 -11.13
CA ASP A 463 3.90 -5.61 -10.46
C ASP A 463 5.16 -6.39 -10.83
N VAL A 464 5.92 -5.84 -11.78
CA VAL A 464 7.17 -6.44 -12.27
C VAL A 464 8.18 -6.66 -11.13
N ARG A 465 8.16 -5.84 -10.07
CA ARG A 465 9.04 -5.99 -8.89
C ARG A 465 8.77 -7.32 -8.19
N ILE A 466 7.48 -7.64 -7.97
CA ILE A 466 7.07 -8.89 -7.31
C ILE A 466 7.42 -10.07 -8.19
N ILE A 467 7.18 -9.99 -9.50
CA ILE A 467 7.48 -11.07 -10.45
C ILE A 467 8.98 -11.39 -10.44
N LEU A 468 9.84 -10.38 -10.66
CA LEU A 468 11.28 -10.57 -10.69
C LEU A 468 11.83 -11.05 -9.34
N LEU A 469 11.30 -10.50 -8.24
CA LEU A 469 11.70 -10.92 -6.89
C LEU A 469 11.39 -12.39 -6.64
N ILE A 470 10.19 -12.86 -7.04
CA ILE A 470 9.80 -14.26 -6.85
C ILE A 470 10.67 -15.18 -7.70
N VAL A 471 10.92 -14.84 -8.96
CA VAL A 471 11.78 -15.67 -9.84
C VAL A 471 13.21 -15.73 -9.31
N ALA A 472 13.78 -14.60 -8.89
CA ALA A 472 15.11 -14.57 -8.27
C ALA A 472 15.14 -15.39 -6.97
N ALA A 473 14.09 -15.30 -6.17
CA ALA A 473 13.94 -16.02 -4.91
C ALA A 473 13.83 -17.54 -5.12
N LEU A 474 13.06 -17.99 -6.12
CA LEU A 474 12.98 -19.41 -6.52
C LEU A 474 14.33 -19.92 -7.00
N ALA A 475 15.03 -19.16 -7.84
CA ALA A 475 16.38 -19.52 -8.31
C ALA A 475 17.39 -19.60 -7.15
N MET A 476 17.32 -18.66 -6.17
CA MET A 476 18.15 -18.73 -4.96
C MET A 476 17.84 -19.96 -4.13
N GLY A 477 16.56 -20.24 -3.89
CA GLY A 477 16.12 -21.43 -3.15
C GLY A 477 16.65 -22.73 -3.78
N LYS A 478 16.54 -22.85 -5.11
CA LYS A 478 17.08 -23.99 -5.86
C LYS A 478 18.62 -24.06 -5.79
N SER A 479 19.29 -22.93 -5.90
CA SER A 479 20.76 -22.85 -5.73
C SER A 479 21.19 -23.33 -4.35
N LEU A 480 20.52 -22.88 -3.27
CA LEU A 480 20.81 -23.31 -1.89
C LEU A 480 20.58 -24.82 -1.69
N SER A 481 19.50 -25.37 -2.28
CA SER A 481 19.20 -26.80 -2.19
C SER A 481 20.28 -27.65 -2.89
N VAL A 482 20.53 -27.39 -4.18
CA VAL A 482 21.42 -28.21 -5.01
C VAL A 482 22.89 -28.06 -4.61
N SER A 483 23.32 -26.85 -4.21
CA SER A 483 24.72 -26.65 -3.74
C SER A 483 25.01 -27.29 -2.38
N GLY A 484 23.98 -27.74 -1.63
CA GLY A 484 24.12 -28.23 -0.26
C GLY A 484 24.19 -27.15 0.80
N ALA A 485 24.07 -25.88 0.42
CA ALA A 485 24.11 -24.76 1.35
C ALA A 485 22.96 -24.80 2.37
N ALA A 486 21.75 -25.19 1.93
CA ALA A 486 20.61 -25.37 2.83
C ALA A 486 20.88 -26.45 3.89
N GLY A 487 21.51 -27.57 3.49
CA GLY A 487 21.93 -28.63 4.41
C GLY A 487 22.95 -28.15 5.44
N TYR A 488 23.96 -27.40 5.00
CA TYR A 488 24.93 -26.79 5.91
C TYR A 488 24.28 -25.86 6.95
N LEU A 489 23.37 -25.00 6.53
CA LEU A 489 22.65 -24.13 7.46
C LEU A 489 21.74 -24.93 8.40
N ALA A 490 21.16 -26.03 7.91
CA ALA A 490 20.39 -26.96 8.73
C ALA A 490 21.28 -27.63 9.80
N ASP A 491 22.45 -28.12 9.42
CA ASP A 491 23.40 -28.72 10.36
C ASP A 491 23.86 -27.74 11.44
N VAL A 492 24.11 -26.48 11.06
CA VAL A 492 24.43 -25.42 12.03
C VAL A 492 23.25 -25.18 12.98
N PHE A 493 22.04 -25.08 12.46
CA PHE A 493 20.84 -24.87 13.27
C PHE A 493 20.61 -26.05 14.23
N VAL A 494 20.71 -27.28 13.74
CA VAL A 494 20.58 -28.51 14.56
C VAL A 494 21.69 -28.60 15.61
N TYR A 495 22.92 -28.24 15.26
CA TYR A 495 24.00 -28.18 16.23
C TYR A 495 23.71 -27.20 17.38
N MET A 496 23.10 -26.06 17.09
CA MET A 496 22.75 -25.06 18.10
C MET A 496 21.50 -25.43 18.93
N THR A 497 20.58 -26.20 18.35
CA THR A 497 19.24 -26.46 18.92
C THR A 497 18.95 -27.94 19.21
N GLY A 498 19.91 -28.83 18.96
CA GLY A 498 19.71 -30.27 19.04
C GLY A 498 19.32 -30.84 20.42
N SER A 499 19.50 -30.06 21.49
CA SER A 499 19.01 -30.39 22.83
C SER A 499 17.55 -29.98 23.09
N MET A 500 16.93 -29.28 22.15
CA MET A 500 15.56 -28.74 22.27
C MET A 500 14.56 -29.71 21.65
N SER A 501 13.30 -29.67 22.12
CA SER A 501 12.20 -30.42 21.48
C SER A 501 11.93 -29.88 20.06
N VAL A 502 11.35 -30.71 19.19
CA VAL A 502 10.97 -30.31 17.81
C VAL A 502 10.05 -29.08 17.83
N ALA A 503 9.08 -29.06 18.77
CA ALA A 503 8.20 -27.88 18.93
C ALA A 503 8.97 -26.59 19.20
N MET A 504 10.02 -26.65 20.05
CA MET A 504 10.83 -25.47 20.36
C MET A 504 11.71 -25.05 19.18
N GLN A 505 12.19 -25.99 18.38
CA GLN A 505 12.95 -25.71 17.16
C GLN A 505 12.09 -25.08 16.08
N VAL A 506 10.87 -25.57 15.86
CA VAL A 506 9.86 -24.97 14.96
C VAL A 506 9.54 -23.54 15.40
N SER A 507 9.35 -23.34 16.71
CA SER A 507 9.10 -22.02 17.31
C SER A 507 10.27 -21.05 17.11
N LEU A 508 11.50 -21.51 17.32
CA LEU A 508 12.71 -20.71 17.16
C LEU A 508 12.97 -20.37 15.68
N LEU A 509 12.73 -21.32 14.78
CA LEU A 509 12.79 -21.07 13.34
C LEU A 509 11.77 -20.01 12.92
N MET A 510 10.51 -20.11 13.39
CA MET A 510 9.48 -19.11 13.15
C MET A 510 9.91 -17.72 13.64
N LEU A 511 10.47 -17.63 14.84
CA LEU A 511 10.97 -16.37 15.39
C LEU A 511 12.12 -15.81 14.55
N SER A 512 13.07 -16.64 14.12
CA SER A 512 14.18 -16.24 13.26
C SER A 512 13.69 -15.67 11.94
N MET A 513 12.68 -16.30 11.34
CA MET A 513 12.05 -15.81 10.11
C MET A 513 11.28 -14.52 10.34
N ALA A 514 10.59 -14.37 11.46
CA ALA A 514 9.89 -13.16 11.85
C ALA A 514 10.83 -11.97 12.06
N LEU A 515 12.02 -12.19 12.59
CA LEU A 515 13.05 -11.17 12.70
C LEU A 515 13.69 -10.83 11.34
N LEU A 516 13.91 -11.83 10.51
CA LEU A 516 14.47 -11.65 9.17
C LEU A 516 13.53 -10.81 8.29
N THR A 517 12.23 -11.06 8.33
CA THR A 517 11.24 -10.34 7.53
C THR A 517 11.06 -8.87 7.93
N GLU A 518 11.48 -8.47 9.11
CA GLU A 518 11.50 -7.05 9.51
C GLU A 518 12.62 -6.24 8.83
N ILE A 519 13.64 -6.95 8.31
CA ILE A 519 14.82 -6.36 7.67
C ILE A 519 14.73 -6.48 6.14
N VAL A 520 14.21 -7.63 5.67
CA VAL A 520 14.09 -7.97 4.24
C VAL A 520 12.61 -8.09 3.86
N THR A 521 12.28 -8.18 2.59
CA THR A 521 10.90 -8.42 2.17
C THR A 521 10.43 -9.82 2.55
N ASN A 522 9.14 -9.97 2.88
CA ASN A 522 8.51 -11.24 3.25
C ASN A 522 8.80 -12.36 2.23
N ASN A 523 8.71 -12.03 0.93
CA ASN A 523 8.97 -13.01 -0.13
C ASN A 523 10.42 -13.47 -0.18
N ALA A 524 11.39 -12.57 0.06
CA ALA A 524 12.80 -12.95 0.09
C ALA A 524 13.11 -13.83 1.32
N ALA A 525 12.58 -13.46 2.49
CA ALA A 525 12.70 -14.27 3.71
C ALA A 525 12.12 -15.68 3.52
N ALA A 526 10.89 -15.77 2.97
CA ALA A 526 10.22 -17.03 2.71
C ALA A 526 10.97 -17.94 1.72
N ALA A 527 11.48 -17.37 0.63
CA ALA A 527 12.20 -18.12 -0.38
C ALA A 527 13.50 -18.76 0.12
N ILE A 528 14.21 -18.02 0.97
CA ILE A 528 15.46 -18.50 1.57
C ILE A 528 15.15 -19.48 2.71
N GLY A 529 14.17 -19.15 3.54
CA GLY A 529 13.82 -19.96 4.72
C GLY A 529 13.22 -21.31 4.38
N THR A 530 12.43 -21.43 3.31
CA THR A 530 11.71 -22.67 2.98
C THR A 530 12.64 -23.87 2.69
N PRO A 531 13.67 -23.76 1.82
CA PRO A 531 14.63 -24.85 1.63
C PRO A 531 15.42 -25.20 2.88
N ILE A 532 15.74 -24.20 3.70
CA ILE A 532 16.47 -24.40 4.97
C ILE A 532 15.57 -25.15 5.96
N ALA A 533 14.32 -24.74 6.10
CA ALA A 533 13.34 -25.39 6.97
C ALA A 533 13.14 -26.87 6.59
N PHE A 534 13.03 -27.14 5.30
CA PHE A 534 12.93 -28.49 4.77
C PHE A 534 14.17 -29.32 5.08
N ALA A 535 15.36 -28.74 4.88
CA ALA A 535 16.62 -29.42 5.21
C ALA A 535 16.79 -29.68 6.71
N ILE A 536 16.35 -28.76 7.59
CA ILE A 536 16.36 -28.95 9.06
C ILE A 536 15.49 -30.15 9.45
N ALA A 537 14.28 -30.24 8.92
CA ALA A 537 13.37 -31.33 9.20
C ALA A 537 13.95 -32.69 8.76
N LEU A 538 14.51 -32.76 7.55
CA LEU A 538 15.16 -33.97 7.04
C LEU A 538 16.38 -34.38 7.88
N ALA A 539 17.20 -33.45 8.31
CA ALA A 539 18.38 -33.70 9.13
C ALA A 539 17.99 -34.31 10.50
N GLN A 540 16.78 -34.08 10.96
CA GLN A 540 16.26 -34.60 12.21
C GLN A 540 15.35 -35.81 12.05
N GLY A 541 15.01 -36.21 10.83
CA GLY A 541 14.03 -37.24 10.57
C GLY A 541 12.61 -36.84 11.01
N ALA A 542 12.32 -35.55 11.09
CA ALA A 542 11.04 -34.99 11.48
C ALA A 542 10.16 -34.68 10.25
N ASP A 543 8.84 -34.52 10.48
CA ASP A 543 7.92 -34.06 9.43
C ASP A 543 8.29 -32.65 8.96
N PRO A 544 8.50 -32.42 7.67
CA PRO A 544 8.87 -31.09 7.15
C PRO A 544 7.72 -30.07 7.19
N GLU A 545 6.46 -30.48 7.24
CA GLU A 545 5.31 -29.57 7.18
C GLU A 545 5.33 -28.48 8.26
N PRO A 546 5.49 -28.79 9.56
CA PRO A 546 5.50 -27.75 10.60
C PRO A 546 6.68 -26.80 10.49
N PHE A 547 7.84 -27.24 9.99
CA PHE A 547 9.00 -26.37 9.75
C PHE A 547 8.74 -25.40 8.59
N VAL A 548 8.15 -25.88 7.50
CA VAL A 548 7.75 -25.06 6.36
C VAL A 548 6.67 -24.04 6.77
N LEU A 549 5.68 -24.46 7.57
CA LEU A 549 4.67 -23.54 8.10
C LEU A 549 5.26 -22.53 9.08
N ALA A 550 6.29 -22.86 9.83
CA ALA A 550 7.01 -21.90 10.65
C ALA A 550 7.64 -20.78 9.80
N VAL A 551 8.17 -21.12 8.63
CA VAL A 551 8.68 -20.11 7.66
C VAL A 551 7.54 -19.30 7.07
N LEU A 552 6.43 -19.93 6.69
CA LEU A 552 5.26 -19.26 6.15
C LEU A 552 4.71 -18.22 7.14
N PHE A 553 4.48 -18.62 8.37
CA PHE A 553 3.97 -17.72 9.39
C PHE A 553 4.99 -16.67 9.81
N GLY A 554 6.24 -17.06 10.08
CA GLY A 554 7.31 -16.16 10.45
C GLY A 554 7.56 -15.11 9.37
N GLY A 555 7.59 -15.52 8.10
CA GLY A 555 7.75 -14.62 6.95
C GLY A 555 6.61 -13.60 6.77
N ASN A 556 5.44 -13.83 7.34
CA ASN A 556 4.32 -12.89 7.32
C ASN A 556 4.24 -11.98 8.57
N MET A 557 5.04 -12.23 9.61
CA MET A 557 5.01 -11.49 10.88
C MET A 557 5.79 -10.17 10.78
N SER A 558 5.33 -9.23 9.95
CA SER A 558 5.96 -7.93 9.70
C SER A 558 5.22 -6.82 10.45
N PHE A 559 5.36 -6.78 11.78
CA PHE A 559 4.62 -5.84 12.62
C PHE A 559 5.50 -4.76 13.25
N MET A 560 6.81 -5.02 13.48
CA MET A 560 7.66 -4.11 14.26
C MET A 560 8.20 -2.94 13.47
N THR A 561 8.26 -3.05 12.13
CA THR A 561 8.81 -1.98 11.29
C THR A 561 7.83 -1.54 10.21
N PRO A 562 7.86 -0.26 9.82
CA PRO A 562 7.07 0.20 8.69
C PRO A 562 7.56 -0.37 7.34
N MET A 563 8.82 -0.79 7.25
CA MET A 563 9.45 -1.28 6.02
C MET A 563 9.15 -2.75 5.75
N GLY A 564 8.83 -3.53 6.79
CA GLY A 564 8.57 -4.97 6.70
C GLY A 564 7.44 -5.32 5.73
N TYR A 565 6.43 -4.43 5.58
CA TYR A 565 5.33 -4.66 4.66
C TYR A 565 4.77 -3.37 4.03
N GLN A 566 4.35 -3.44 2.76
CA GLN A 566 3.87 -2.25 2.02
C GLN A 566 2.67 -1.55 2.68
N THR A 567 1.77 -2.32 3.29
CA THR A 567 0.60 -1.75 3.99
C THR A 567 0.99 -0.92 5.19
N ASN A 568 2.08 -1.27 5.87
CA ASN A 568 2.60 -0.51 7.02
C ASN A 568 3.03 0.90 6.59
N LEU A 569 3.68 1.04 5.42
CA LEU A 569 4.06 2.35 4.87
C LEU A 569 2.84 3.20 4.52
N LEU A 570 1.78 2.59 3.95
CA LEU A 570 0.52 3.29 3.67
C LEU A 570 -0.12 3.81 4.95
N VAL A 571 -0.21 2.94 5.96
CA VAL A 571 -0.77 3.26 7.27
C VAL A 571 0.08 4.30 7.98
N MET A 572 1.42 4.19 7.93
CA MET A 572 2.36 5.15 8.52
C MET A 572 2.11 6.57 8.00
N SER A 573 1.97 6.69 6.70
CA SER A 573 1.74 7.96 6.00
C SER A 573 0.40 8.58 6.39
N ALA A 574 -0.69 7.79 6.33
CA ALA A 574 -2.04 8.27 6.58
C ALA A 574 -2.31 8.57 8.07
N GLY A 575 -1.72 7.78 8.98
CA GLY A 575 -1.88 7.93 10.43
C GLY A 575 -0.88 8.90 11.09
N GLY A 576 0.12 9.38 10.34
CA GLY A 576 1.19 10.24 10.89
C GLY A 576 2.07 9.52 11.91
N TYR A 577 2.21 8.20 11.79
CA TYR A 577 3.00 7.40 12.73
C TYR A 577 4.50 7.64 12.57
N ARG A 578 5.23 7.41 13.67
CA ARG A 578 6.69 7.34 13.68
C ARG A 578 7.14 5.87 13.75
N PHE A 579 8.38 5.61 13.42
CA PHE A 579 8.97 4.28 13.53
C PHE A 579 8.76 3.66 14.92
N SER A 580 8.95 4.45 15.98
CA SER A 580 8.76 4.00 17.38
C SER A 580 7.33 3.55 17.71
N ASP A 581 6.32 4.00 16.96
CA ASP A 581 4.94 3.59 17.20
C ASP A 581 4.70 2.16 16.70
N PHE A 582 5.38 1.77 15.62
CA PHE A 582 5.39 0.39 15.12
C PHE A 582 6.02 -0.56 16.14
N ILE A 583 7.18 -0.20 16.71
CA ILE A 583 7.80 -1.03 17.76
C ILE A 583 6.87 -1.14 18.98
N ARG A 584 6.26 -0.03 19.41
CA ARG A 584 5.40 0.00 20.62
C ARG A 584 4.20 -0.93 20.52
N VAL A 585 3.58 -1.04 19.37
CA VAL A 585 2.41 -1.92 19.14
C VAL A 585 2.82 -3.23 18.48
N GLY A 586 3.73 -3.17 17.52
CA GLY A 586 4.16 -4.32 16.74
C GLY A 586 4.93 -5.35 17.55
N LEU A 587 5.84 -4.94 18.45
CA LEU A 587 6.62 -5.91 19.26
C LEU A 587 5.72 -6.76 20.16
N PRO A 588 4.81 -6.19 20.99
CA PRO A 588 3.88 -7.01 21.76
C PRO A 588 2.99 -7.91 20.87
N LEU A 589 2.50 -7.38 19.74
CA LEU A 589 1.72 -8.16 18.79
C LEU A 589 2.53 -9.31 18.19
N GLN A 590 3.77 -9.06 17.80
CA GLN A 590 4.70 -10.07 17.27
C GLN A 590 4.87 -11.23 18.24
N VAL A 591 5.12 -10.91 19.51
CA VAL A 591 5.27 -11.92 20.58
C VAL A 591 3.97 -12.71 20.77
N LEU A 592 2.81 -12.05 20.79
CA LEU A 592 1.52 -12.73 20.93
C LEU A 592 1.23 -13.66 19.74
N VAL A 593 1.46 -13.20 18.51
CA VAL A 593 1.27 -13.99 17.28
C VAL A 593 2.24 -15.17 17.27
N TRP A 594 3.52 -14.93 17.56
CA TRP A 594 4.55 -15.97 17.64
C TRP A 594 4.20 -17.07 18.64
N LEU A 595 3.85 -16.72 19.87
CA LEU A 595 3.51 -17.69 20.91
C LEU A 595 2.24 -18.46 20.55
N SER A 596 1.21 -17.79 20.05
CA SER A 596 -0.06 -18.45 19.66
C SER A 596 0.11 -19.39 18.47
N LEU A 597 0.89 -19.02 17.47
CA LEU A 597 1.21 -19.88 16.31
C LEU A 597 2.12 -21.05 16.72
N SER A 598 3.12 -20.82 17.57
CA SER A 598 3.99 -21.87 18.10
C SER A 598 3.16 -22.93 18.87
N TRP A 599 2.27 -22.47 19.74
CA TRP A 599 1.35 -23.35 20.45
C TRP A 599 0.41 -24.10 19.50
N ALA A 600 -0.18 -23.38 18.53
CA ALA A 600 -1.11 -23.99 17.59
C ALA A 600 -0.44 -25.04 16.69
N LEU A 601 0.79 -24.79 16.19
CA LEU A 601 1.55 -25.78 15.43
C LEU A 601 1.90 -27.00 16.28
N ALA A 602 2.34 -26.79 17.54
CA ALA A 602 2.64 -27.88 18.44
C ALA A 602 1.43 -28.78 18.70
N VAL A 603 0.23 -28.20 18.86
CA VAL A 603 -1.01 -28.94 19.06
C VAL A 603 -1.48 -29.67 17.78
N VAL A 604 -1.47 -28.98 16.64
CA VAL A 604 -1.98 -29.54 15.37
C VAL A 604 -1.10 -30.66 14.86
N TYR A 605 0.23 -30.53 14.98
CA TYR A 605 1.20 -31.54 14.50
C TYR A 605 1.72 -32.46 15.61
N GLN A 606 1.21 -32.35 16.84
CA GLN A 606 1.59 -33.18 17.98
C GLN A 606 3.11 -33.23 18.24
N LEU A 607 3.76 -32.05 18.17
CA LEU A 607 5.21 -31.87 18.28
C LEU A 607 5.71 -31.96 19.73
#